data_e863fbdcabea13b0906bfa7d7bef2362
#
_entry.id   e863fbdcabea13b0906bfa7d7bef2362
#
_cell.length_a   1.000
_cell.length_b   1.000
_cell.length_c   1.000
_cell.angle_alpha   90.00
_cell.angle_beta   90.00
_cell.angle_gamma   90.00
#
_symmetry.space_group_name_H-M   'P 1'
#
loop_
_entity.id
_entity.type
_entity.pdbx_description
1 polymer ?
#
loop_
_entity_poly.entity_id
_entity_poly.type
_entity_poly.pdbx_seq_one_letter_code
_entity_poly.pdbx_strand_id
1 'polypeptide(L)'
;MNFTSALLFYSIKPLTWICFVAKIKRGDEMEKDLYKTSRTMYIIEAGLEYLISILFADAFLATLTSSLGISDSLTGIISSFISLGCVFQLIAMFMSRGRAKRTVIILSVFNQLLFMFLYVIPLTSGGKSFKIAIFVVCIFVAYLVYNIAHPKKINWLMSLVPDGQRGRFTATKEIISLVMGMAFSFGMGSVIDYYKEIGDIRTAFIICAIVVFVLMLMHTATMLLTREKPVEHVLEDRHEILNVLKDKNLIRVSVIFLIWYIASYAANPFYGTYQTKELGFSLTFVSVLSIVSAVARVISSIFMGSYADKRSFAKMIRLCFGIAAFAFLCNVFCVPENGKVLFTAYRILYSVAMGGINSALINLCYDYVSSEKRVHALAVTQALAGLAGFFSTLATSLLVGKIQENGNFFLGMSLYAQQAVSALAFILTIAVIVYVSVTLIKKSKSKM
;
A
#
# COMPACT_ATOMS: atom_id res chain seq x y z
N MET A 1 37.25 0.97 20.10
CA MET A 1 36.68 2.26 20.57
C MET A 1 35.18 2.08 20.66
N ASN A 2 34.65 2.30 21.84
CA ASN A 2 33.42 1.76 22.41
C ASN A 2 32.11 2.05 21.64
N PHE A 3 31.35 1.00 21.41
CA PHE A 3 29.99 0.97 20.85
C PHE A 3 28.91 1.53 21.82
N THR A 4 29.30 2.05 22.97
CA THR A 4 28.41 2.52 24.04
C THR A 4 28.11 4.02 24.01
N SER A 5 28.72 4.81 23.16
CA SER A 5 28.51 6.28 23.13
C SER A 5 27.49 6.77 22.08
N ALA A 6 27.00 5.92 21.19
CA ALA A 6 25.99 6.30 20.19
C ALA A 6 24.53 6.07 20.63
N LEU A 7 24.31 5.34 21.71
CA LEU A 7 22.98 5.05 22.28
C LEU A 7 22.51 6.09 23.32
N LEU A 8 23.35 7.06 23.67
CA LEU A 8 23.05 8.02 24.74
C LEU A 8 22.47 9.36 24.27
N PHE A 9 22.27 9.57 22.95
CA PHE A 9 21.70 10.83 22.43
C PHE A 9 20.24 10.76 22.01
N TYR A 10 19.59 9.61 22.13
CA TYR A 10 18.12 9.48 21.95
C TYR A 10 17.44 8.82 23.16
N SER A 11 17.89 9.19 24.36
CA SER A 11 17.03 9.03 25.54
C SER A 11 15.91 10.06 25.42
N ILE A 12 14.81 9.69 24.78
CA ILE A 12 13.53 10.38 24.92
C ILE A 12 13.15 10.20 26.38
N LYS A 13 13.48 11.19 27.21
CA LYS A 13 13.09 11.22 28.63
C LYS A 13 11.57 11.03 28.67
N PRO A 14 11.03 10.10 29.47
CA PRO A 14 9.58 9.95 29.68
C PRO A 14 8.93 11.27 30.14
N LEU A 15 9.71 12.20 30.73
CA LEU A 15 9.27 13.55 31.05
C LEU A 15 8.94 14.41 29.80
N THR A 16 9.55 14.18 28.64
CA THR A 16 9.19 14.94 27.41
C THR A 16 7.86 14.51 26.84
N TRP A 17 7.45 13.26 27.06
CA TRP A 17 6.11 12.79 26.71
C TRP A 17 5.05 13.39 27.63
N ILE A 18 5.31 13.45 28.92
CA ILE A 18 4.43 14.08 29.93
C ILE A 18 4.37 15.59 29.74
N CYS A 19 5.52 16.25 29.45
CA CYS A 19 5.56 17.67 29.07
C CYS A 19 4.90 17.92 27.71
N PHE A 20 4.96 16.98 26.77
CA PHE A 20 4.29 17.05 25.47
C PHE A 20 2.78 16.96 25.61
N VAL A 21 2.28 16.04 26.45
CA VAL A 21 0.86 15.92 26.79
C VAL A 21 0.40 17.10 27.66
N ALA A 22 1.25 17.61 28.56
CA ALA A 22 0.95 18.79 29.38
C ALA A 22 1.04 20.13 28.60
N LYS A 23 1.90 20.21 27.57
CA LYS A 23 1.97 21.38 26.68
C LYS A 23 0.81 21.46 25.69
N ILE A 24 0.14 20.33 25.42
CA ILE A 24 -1.17 20.28 24.77
C ILE A 24 -2.26 20.86 25.69
N LYS A 25 -2.07 20.82 27.03
CA LYS A 25 -3.01 21.40 28.02
C LYS A 25 -2.76 22.86 28.37
N ARG A 26 -1.64 23.44 27.96
CA ARG A 26 -1.23 24.83 28.26
C ARG A 26 -0.98 25.62 26.96
N GLY A 27 -1.95 25.73 26.15
CA GLY A 27 -1.91 26.61 24.99
C GLY A 27 -3.27 27.25 24.81
N ASP A 28 -3.32 28.48 25.18
CA ASP A 28 -4.28 29.51 24.81
C ASP A 28 -5.77 29.24 25.03
N GLU A 29 -6.39 30.10 25.79
CA GLU A 29 -7.79 30.52 25.65
C GLU A 29 -8.03 31.01 24.22
N MET A 30 -7.93 30.12 23.25
CA MET A 30 -8.40 30.31 21.89
C MET A 30 -9.77 29.66 21.76
N GLU A 31 -10.66 30.32 21.02
CA GLU A 31 -11.91 29.80 20.47
C GLU A 31 -11.97 28.29 20.44
N LYS A 32 -12.93 27.70 21.12
CA LYS A 32 -13.08 26.22 21.19
C LYS A 32 -12.87 25.65 19.80
N ASP A 33 -11.73 25.02 19.56
CA ASP A 33 -11.39 24.50 18.23
C ASP A 33 -12.48 23.52 17.78
N LEU A 34 -13.37 24.05 16.94
CA LEU A 34 -14.59 23.40 16.49
C LEU A 34 -14.34 22.04 15.83
N TYR A 35 -13.12 21.84 15.32
CA TYR A 35 -12.73 20.65 14.57
C TYR A 35 -11.80 19.70 15.33
N LYS A 36 -11.46 19.97 16.59
CA LYS A 36 -10.56 19.11 17.39
C LYS A 36 -11.07 17.67 17.48
N THR A 37 -12.33 17.49 17.83
CA THR A 37 -12.98 16.16 17.87
C THR A 37 -12.98 15.49 16.51
N SER A 38 -13.27 16.25 15.43
CA SER A 38 -13.27 15.71 14.07
C SER A 38 -11.88 15.22 13.63
N ARG A 39 -10.80 15.89 14.03
CA ARG A 39 -9.43 15.42 13.76
C ARG A 39 -9.10 14.14 14.54
N THR A 40 -9.56 14.00 15.77
CA THR A 40 -9.42 12.74 16.52
C THR A 40 -10.20 11.62 15.84
N MET A 41 -11.44 11.88 15.42
CA MET A 41 -12.25 10.91 14.67
C MET A 41 -11.56 10.50 13.35
N TYR A 42 -10.89 11.42 12.66
CA TYR A 42 -10.12 11.12 11.46
C TYR A 42 -8.95 10.15 11.72
N ILE A 43 -8.23 10.32 12.83
CA ILE A 43 -7.15 9.38 13.20
C ILE A 43 -7.72 7.98 13.44
N ILE A 44 -8.84 7.88 14.19
CA ILE A 44 -9.49 6.60 14.47
C ILE A 44 -10.06 5.98 13.20
N GLU A 45 -10.70 6.77 12.35
CA GLU A 45 -11.23 6.34 11.05
C GLU A 45 -10.16 5.70 10.19
N ALA A 46 -9.02 6.39 10.03
CA ALA A 46 -7.92 5.89 9.22
C ALA A 46 -7.32 4.58 9.78
N GLY A 47 -7.24 4.45 11.09
CA GLY A 47 -6.85 3.20 11.74
C GLY A 47 -7.82 2.06 11.44
N LEU A 48 -9.12 2.27 11.62
CA LEU A 48 -10.15 1.26 11.38
C LEU A 48 -10.19 0.80 9.91
N GLU A 49 -10.07 1.74 8.96
CA GLU A 49 -9.97 1.41 7.53
C GLU A 49 -8.73 0.57 7.24
N TYR A 50 -7.60 0.91 7.84
CA TYR A 50 -6.37 0.13 7.69
C TYR A 50 -6.52 -1.29 8.22
N LEU A 51 -7.18 -1.49 9.41
CA LEU A 51 -7.48 -2.82 9.94
C LEU A 51 -8.30 -3.66 8.96
N ILE A 52 -9.36 -3.08 8.37
CA ILE A 52 -10.17 -3.76 7.37
C ILE A 52 -9.31 -4.16 6.16
N SER A 53 -8.47 -3.26 5.66
CA SER A 53 -7.66 -3.50 4.47
C SER A 53 -6.65 -4.66 4.63
N ILE A 54 -6.16 -4.90 5.84
CA ILE A 54 -5.22 -6.00 6.15
C ILE A 54 -5.83 -7.35 5.79
N LEU A 55 -7.12 -7.56 6.07
CA LEU A 55 -7.80 -8.84 5.84
C LEU A 55 -8.00 -9.17 4.35
N PHE A 56 -7.78 -8.21 3.46
CA PHE A 56 -7.96 -8.36 2.01
C PHE A 56 -6.66 -8.15 1.22
N ALA A 57 -5.53 -8.24 1.88
CA ALA A 57 -4.22 -8.06 1.28
C ALA A 57 -3.30 -9.27 1.54
N ASP A 58 -2.28 -9.42 0.68
CA ASP A 58 -1.16 -10.34 0.84
C ASP A 58 -1.61 -11.78 1.24
N ALA A 59 -1.09 -12.33 2.32
CA ALA A 59 -1.35 -13.70 2.78
C ALA A 59 -2.81 -13.94 3.25
N PHE A 60 -3.47 -12.92 3.80
CA PHE A 60 -4.89 -13.04 4.18
C PHE A 60 -5.77 -13.25 2.96
N LEU A 61 -5.59 -12.44 1.91
CA LEU A 61 -6.29 -12.62 0.64
C LEU A 61 -5.94 -13.97 0.02
N ALA A 62 -4.68 -14.38 0.04
CA ALA A 62 -4.24 -15.68 -0.49
C ALA A 62 -4.92 -16.85 0.24
N THR A 63 -5.07 -16.79 1.54
CA THR A 63 -5.78 -17.81 2.33
C THR A 63 -7.25 -17.86 1.95
N LEU A 64 -7.91 -16.71 1.78
CA LEU A 64 -9.31 -16.63 1.40
C LEU A 64 -9.54 -17.14 -0.03
N THR A 65 -8.72 -16.76 -1.00
CA THR A 65 -8.82 -17.24 -2.40
C THR A 65 -8.49 -18.72 -2.52
N SER A 66 -7.53 -19.22 -1.75
CA SER A 66 -7.20 -20.66 -1.68
C SER A 66 -8.37 -21.49 -1.22
N SER A 67 -9.12 -21.04 -0.22
CA SER A 67 -10.29 -21.77 0.30
C SER A 67 -11.41 -21.93 -0.74
N LEU A 68 -11.49 -21.01 -1.70
CA LEU A 68 -12.39 -21.08 -2.85
C LEU A 68 -11.83 -21.91 -4.02
N GLY A 69 -10.58 -22.37 -3.91
CA GLY A 69 -9.87 -23.06 -4.99
C GLY A 69 -9.55 -22.14 -6.19
N ILE A 70 -9.38 -20.85 -5.93
CA ILE A 70 -8.89 -19.87 -6.92
C ILE A 70 -7.41 -20.12 -7.17
N SER A 71 -6.99 -20.10 -8.43
CA SER A 71 -5.59 -20.27 -8.83
C SER A 71 -4.73 -19.09 -8.36
N ASP A 72 -3.42 -19.32 -8.21
CA ASP A 72 -2.46 -18.28 -7.83
C ASP A 72 -2.36 -17.19 -8.89
N SER A 73 -2.47 -17.58 -10.17
CA SER A 73 -2.57 -16.67 -11.31
C SER A 73 -3.73 -15.67 -11.13
N LEU A 74 -4.93 -16.17 -10.86
CA LEU A 74 -6.12 -15.32 -10.66
C LEU A 74 -6.03 -14.53 -9.33
N THR A 75 -5.46 -15.11 -8.28
CA THR A 75 -5.22 -14.42 -7.00
C THR A 75 -4.27 -13.22 -7.20
N GLY A 76 -3.23 -13.38 -8.01
CA GLY A 76 -2.33 -12.28 -8.37
C GLY A 76 -3.05 -11.14 -9.11
N ILE A 77 -3.94 -11.47 -10.08
CA ILE A 77 -4.77 -10.48 -10.77
C ILE A 77 -5.67 -9.73 -9.77
N ILE A 78 -6.34 -10.45 -8.88
CA ILE A 78 -7.19 -9.88 -7.83
C ILE A 78 -6.39 -8.93 -6.93
N SER A 79 -5.18 -9.33 -6.51
CA SER A 79 -4.29 -8.49 -5.69
C SER A 79 -3.88 -7.20 -6.41
N SER A 80 -3.87 -7.17 -7.74
CA SER A 80 -3.53 -6.00 -8.55
C SER A 80 -4.70 -5.04 -8.81
N PHE A 81 -5.94 -5.37 -8.42
CA PHE A 81 -7.08 -4.49 -8.59
C PHE A 81 -6.91 -3.16 -7.86
N ILE A 82 -6.17 -3.13 -6.75
CA ILE A 82 -5.82 -1.89 -6.06
C ILE A 82 -4.98 -0.96 -6.96
N SER A 83 -4.09 -1.50 -7.77
CA SER A 83 -3.28 -0.75 -8.74
C SER A 83 -4.13 -0.21 -9.89
N LEU A 84 -5.03 -1.03 -10.44
CA LEU A 84 -6.00 -0.61 -11.43
C LEU A 84 -6.91 0.50 -10.89
N GLY A 85 -7.23 0.45 -9.61
CA GLY A 85 -8.03 1.45 -8.92
C GLY A 85 -7.49 2.88 -9.05
N CYS A 86 -6.17 3.07 -9.18
CA CYS A 86 -5.57 4.39 -9.37
C CYS A 86 -6.12 5.14 -10.60
N VAL A 87 -6.57 4.41 -11.63
CA VAL A 87 -7.22 5.01 -12.81
C VAL A 87 -8.58 5.60 -12.45
N PHE A 88 -9.32 4.93 -11.59
CA PHE A 88 -10.66 5.38 -11.16
C PHE A 88 -10.59 6.61 -10.26
N GLN A 89 -9.45 6.89 -9.62
CA GLN A 89 -9.23 8.15 -8.91
C GLN A 89 -9.29 9.36 -9.85
N LEU A 90 -8.85 9.21 -11.11
CA LEU A 90 -9.03 10.27 -12.12
C LEU A 90 -10.50 10.52 -12.41
N ILE A 91 -11.34 9.48 -12.46
CA ILE A 91 -12.80 9.64 -12.67
C ILE A 91 -13.41 10.41 -11.51
N ALA A 92 -12.94 10.21 -10.28
CA ALA A 92 -13.42 10.93 -9.12
C ALA A 92 -13.19 12.45 -9.22
N MET A 93 -12.17 12.91 -9.95
CA MET A 93 -11.93 14.34 -10.21
C MET A 93 -13.04 14.98 -11.07
N PHE A 94 -13.71 14.18 -11.89
CA PHE A 94 -14.82 14.65 -12.75
C PHE A 94 -16.20 14.54 -12.07
N MET A 95 -16.29 13.88 -10.92
CA MET A 95 -17.55 13.74 -10.20
C MET A 95 -17.96 15.04 -9.52
N SER A 96 -19.27 15.33 -9.58
CA SER A 96 -19.87 16.55 -9.06
C SER A 96 -19.50 16.86 -7.60
N ARG A 97 -19.41 18.15 -7.29
CA ARG A 97 -18.91 18.76 -6.05
C ARG A 97 -19.92 18.80 -4.88
N GLY A 98 -20.90 17.88 -4.86
CA GLY A 98 -21.88 17.77 -3.78
C GLY A 98 -21.24 17.50 -2.39
N ARG A 99 -22.07 17.50 -1.34
CA ARG A 99 -21.64 17.26 0.05
C ARG A 99 -20.75 16.04 0.16
N ALA A 100 -19.45 16.26 0.38
CA ALA A 100 -18.44 15.20 0.36
C ALA A 100 -18.71 14.14 1.44
N LYS A 101 -19.08 14.57 2.65
CA LYS A 101 -19.36 13.71 3.81
C LYS A 101 -20.39 12.62 3.47
N ARG A 102 -21.58 12.99 2.98
CA ARG A 102 -22.65 12.02 2.71
C ARG A 102 -22.25 11.01 1.65
N THR A 103 -21.66 11.46 0.56
CA THR A 103 -21.22 10.59 -0.53
C THR A 103 -20.14 9.62 -0.07
N VAL A 104 -19.13 10.12 0.66
CA VAL A 104 -18.02 9.31 1.18
C VAL A 104 -18.55 8.25 2.14
N ILE A 105 -19.44 8.59 3.09
CA ILE A 105 -20.00 7.62 4.03
C ILE A 105 -20.74 6.51 3.30
N ILE A 106 -21.62 6.84 2.34
CA ILE A 106 -22.39 5.83 1.58
C ILE A 106 -21.44 4.90 0.80
N LEU A 107 -20.47 5.45 0.09
CA LEU A 107 -19.51 4.66 -0.68
C LEU A 107 -18.61 3.80 0.22
N SER A 108 -18.17 4.33 1.37
CA SER A 108 -17.35 3.56 2.31
C SER A 108 -18.11 2.41 2.96
N VAL A 109 -19.37 2.63 3.37
CA VAL A 109 -20.22 1.56 3.89
C VAL A 109 -20.45 0.49 2.84
N PHE A 110 -20.77 0.88 1.60
CA PHE A 110 -20.97 -0.07 0.51
C PHE A 110 -19.69 -0.88 0.20
N ASN A 111 -18.54 -0.23 0.14
CA ASN A 111 -17.24 -0.88 -0.01
C ASN A 111 -16.99 -1.93 1.09
N GLN A 112 -17.18 -1.54 2.34
CA GLN A 112 -16.89 -2.41 3.50
C GLN A 112 -17.90 -3.55 3.64
N LEU A 113 -19.16 -3.35 3.23
CA LEU A 113 -20.15 -4.44 3.10
C LEU A 113 -19.71 -5.46 2.05
N LEU A 114 -19.21 -5.02 0.90
CA LEU A 114 -18.66 -5.93 -0.10
C LEU A 114 -17.47 -6.71 0.45
N PHE A 115 -16.56 -6.07 1.17
CA PHE A 115 -15.44 -6.74 1.83
C PHE A 115 -15.92 -7.78 2.84
N MET A 116 -16.87 -7.44 3.72
CA MET A 116 -17.47 -8.40 4.64
C MET A 116 -18.04 -9.62 3.89
N PHE A 117 -18.75 -9.34 2.79
CA PHE A 117 -19.39 -10.39 2.00
C PHE A 117 -18.38 -11.38 1.39
N LEU A 118 -17.15 -10.96 1.10
CA LEU A 118 -16.10 -11.85 0.59
C LEU A 118 -15.81 -13.02 1.55
N TYR A 119 -15.89 -12.83 2.86
CA TYR A 119 -15.74 -13.89 3.85
C TYR A 119 -16.98 -14.78 3.99
N VAL A 120 -18.15 -14.29 3.55
CA VAL A 120 -19.39 -15.07 3.56
C VAL A 120 -19.49 -15.99 2.34
N ILE A 121 -18.93 -15.60 1.18
CA ILE A 121 -19.00 -16.38 -0.06
C ILE A 121 -18.53 -17.82 0.10
N PRO A 122 -17.38 -18.14 0.74
CA PRO A 122 -16.95 -19.51 0.95
C PRO A 122 -17.96 -20.37 1.72
N LEU A 123 -18.76 -19.75 2.59
CA LEU A 123 -19.72 -20.41 3.49
C LEU A 123 -21.03 -20.79 2.80
N THR A 124 -21.31 -20.22 1.62
CA THR A 124 -22.55 -20.47 0.86
C THR A 124 -22.53 -21.86 0.20
N SER A 125 -23.70 -22.38 -0.15
CA SER A 125 -23.87 -23.70 -0.80
C SER A 125 -23.78 -23.69 -2.32
N GLY A 126 -23.43 -22.55 -2.95
CA GLY A 126 -23.34 -22.40 -4.41
C GLY A 126 -22.21 -23.21 -5.06
N GLY A 127 -22.32 -23.49 -6.35
CA GLY A 127 -21.28 -24.15 -7.15
C GLY A 127 -19.96 -23.37 -7.17
N LYS A 128 -18.83 -24.07 -7.30
CA LYS A 128 -17.48 -23.47 -7.23
C LYS A 128 -17.30 -22.30 -8.20
N SER A 129 -17.65 -22.49 -9.48
CA SER A 129 -17.50 -21.45 -10.51
C SER A 129 -18.32 -20.19 -10.20
N PHE A 130 -19.54 -20.37 -9.68
CA PHE A 130 -20.41 -19.27 -9.29
C PHE A 130 -19.82 -18.47 -8.10
N LYS A 131 -19.30 -19.16 -7.08
CA LYS A 131 -18.62 -18.52 -5.94
C LYS A 131 -17.40 -17.70 -6.40
N ILE A 132 -16.58 -18.25 -7.29
CA ILE A 132 -15.42 -17.56 -7.84
C ILE A 132 -15.85 -16.30 -8.61
N ALA A 133 -16.86 -16.41 -9.47
CA ALA A 133 -17.35 -15.28 -10.26
C ALA A 133 -17.86 -14.15 -9.35
N ILE A 134 -18.71 -14.48 -8.37
CA ILE A 134 -19.19 -13.47 -7.39
C ILE A 134 -18.03 -12.87 -6.60
N PHE A 135 -17.07 -13.67 -6.15
CA PHE A 135 -15.92 -13.19 -5.40
C PHE A 135 -15.12 -12.15 -6.20
N VAL A 136 -14.79 -12.48 -7.46
CA VAL A 136 -14.04 -11.58 -8.35
C VAL A 136 -14.81 -10.28 -8.61
N VAL A 137 -16.10 -10.37 -8.87
CA VAL A 137 -16.93 -9.17 -9.09
C VAL A 137 -17.03 -8.33 -7.83
N CYS A 138 -17.31 -8.93 -6.67
CA CYS A 138 -17.42 -8.21 -5.39
C CYS A 138 -16.13 -7.48 -5.02
N ILE A 139 -14.97 -8.15 -5.11
CA ILE A 139 -13.70 -7.53 -4.76
C ILE A 139 -13.30 -6.44 -5.77
N PHE A 140 -13.57 -6.64 -7.05
CA PHE A 140 -13.36 -5.61 -8.08
C PHE A 140 -14.20 -4.36 -7.80
N VAL A 141 -15.51 -4.53 -7.56
CA VAL A 141 -16.42 -3.43 -7.25
C VAL A 141 -16.03 -2.76 -5.93
N ALA A 142 -15.59 -3.53 -4.93
CA ALA A 142 -15.11 -2.97 -3.66
C ALA A 142 -13.91 -2.03 -3.89
N TYR A 143 -12.88 -2.46 -4.61
CA TYR A 143 -11.73 -1.60 -4.92
C TYR A 143 -12.08 -0.41 -5.82
N LEU A 144 -13.01 -0.58 -6.77
CA LEU A 144 -13.50 0.51 -7.60
C LEU A 144 -14.17 1.60 -6.75
N VAL A 145 -15.09 1.20 -5.89
CA VAL A 145 -15.83 2.13 -5.00
C VAL A 145 -14.87 2.82 -4.02
N TYR A 146 -13.93 2.07 -3.45
CA TYR A 146 -12.87 2.61 -2.59
C TYR A 146 -12.09 3.72 -3.29
N ASN A 147 -11.59 3.46 -4.50
CA ASN A 147 -10.76 4.40 -5.24
C ASN A 147 -11.55 5.64 -5.71
N ILE A 148 -12.84 5.51 -6.01
CA ILE A 148 -13.71 6.65 -6.30
C ILE A 148 -13.96 7.51 -5.05
N ALA A 149 -14.15 6.89 -3.88
CA ALA A 149 -14.41 7.60 -2.64
C ALA A 149 -13.15 8.28 -2.06
N HIS A 150 -11.99 7.67 -2.22
CA HIS A 150 -10.75 8.01 -1.53
C HIS A 150 -10.29 9.47 -1.75
N PRO A 151 -10.22 10.04 -2.96
CA PRO A 151 -9.81 11.43 -3.15
C PRO A 151 -10.75 12.42 -2.46
N LYS A 152 -12.07 12.19 -2.53
CA LYS A 152 -13.07 13.04 -1.85
C LYS A 152 -12.94 12.94 -0.34
N LYS A 153 -12.70 11.73 0.18
CA LYS A 153 -12.47 11.47 1.59
C LYS A 153 -11.25 12.22 2.11
N ILE A 154 -10.11 12.06 1.46
CA ILE A 154 -8.87 12.75 1.83
C ILE A 154 -9.06 14.25 1.80
N ASN A 155 -9.66 14.80 0.75
CA ASN A 155 -9.90 16.24 0.63
C ASN A 155 -10.80 16.77 1.77
N TRP A 156 -11.92 16.09 2.06
CA TRP A 156 -12.79 16.43 3.17
C TRP A 156 -12.06 16.40 4.50
N LEU A 157 -11.40 15.29 4.83
CA LEU A 157 -10.79 15.07 6.15
C LEU A 157 -9.55 15.96 6.35
N MET A 158 -8.72 16.16 5.32
CA MET A 158 -7.56 17.04 5.40
C MET A 158 -7.93 18.53 5.46
N SER A 159 -9.11 18.93 5.00
CA SER A 159 -9.60 20.31 5.15
C SER A 159 -9.82 20.72 6.61
N LEU A 160 -10.00 19.74 7.51
CA LEU A 160 -10.18 19.94 8.95
C LEU A 160 -8.85 20.16 9.70
N VAL A 161 -7.72 19.91 9.03
CA VAL A 161 -6.38 20.02 9.61
C VAL A 161 -5.75 21.35 9.19
N PRO A 162 -5.28 22.20 10.14
CA PRO A 162 -4.59 23.44 9.82
C PRO A 162 -3.35 23.20 8.94
N ASP A 163 -3.09 24.06 7.97
CA ASP A 163 -2.02 23.90 6.97
C ASP A 163 -0.64 23.66 7.61
N GLY A 164 -0.29 24.44 8.62
CA GLY A 164 1.00 24.30 9.33
C GLY A 164 1.15 23.03 10.19
N GLN A 165 0.08 22.23 10.33
CA GLN A 165 0.07 21.00 11.17
C GLN A 165 -0.14 19.73 10.36
N ARG A 166 -0.38 19.82 9.05
CA ARG A 166 -0.71 18.67 8.18
C ARG A 166 0.33 17.56 8.22
N GLY A 167 1.62 17.91 8.14
CA GLY A 167 2.69 16.93 8.16
C GLY A 167 2.74 16.14 9.48
N ARG A 168 2.70 16.85 10.62
CA ARG A 168 2.69 16.22 11.95
C ARG A 168 1.44 15.37 12.18
N PHE A 169 0.29 15.86 11.75
CA PHE A 169 -0.98 15.15 11.86
C PHE A 169 -0.96 13.84 11.04
N THR A 170 -0.51 13.90 9.78
CA THR A 170 -0.37 12.72 8.91
C THR A 170 0.57 11.70 9.50
N ALA A 171 1.74 12.11 9.99
CA ALA A 171 2.69 11.21 10.65
C ALA A 171 2.08 10.54 11.89
N THR A 172 1.38 11.29 12.74
CA THR A 172 0.71 10.75 13.93
C THR A 172 -0.37 9.73 13.54
N LYS A 173 -1.20 10.08 12.56
CA LYS A 173 -2.24 9.19 12.01
C LYS A 173 -1.66 7.88 11.50
N GLU A 174 -0.58 7.95 10.71
CA GLU A 174 0.09 6.77 10.15
C GLU A 174 0.71 5.89 11.23
N ILE A 175 1.39 6.47 12.22
CA ILE A 175 1.98 5.72 13.33
C ILE A 175 0.88 4.95 14.10
N ILE A 176 -0.22 5.63 14.46
CA ILE A 176 -1.33 5.00 15.18
C ILE A 176 -1.94 3.87 14.34
N SER A 177 -2.21 4.10 13.05
CA SER A 177 -2.75 3.09 12.14
C SER A 177 -1.82 1.88 12.03
N LEU A 178 -0.51 2.10 11.93
CA LEU A 178 0.48 1.01 11.86
C LEU A 178 0.50 0.18 13.15
N VAL A 179 0.55 0.84 14.32
CA VAL A 179 0.57 0.13 15.61
C VAL A 179 -0.69 -0.70 15.81
N MET A 180 -1.86 -0.11 15.52
CA MET A 180 -3.14 -0.84 15.56
C MET A 180 -3.12 -2.03 14.57
N GLY A 181 -2.65 -1.81 13.35
CA GLY A 181 -2.57 -2.82 12.30
C GLY A 181 -1.65 -3.99 12.66
N MET A 182 -0.51 -3.72 13.30
CA MET A 182 0.41 -4.75 13.76
C MET A 182 -0.24 -5.69 14.77
N ALA A 183 -0.88 -5.13 15.82
CA ALA A 183 -1.57 -5.91 16.83
C ALA A 183 -2.74 -6.71 16.22
N PHE A 184 -3.53 -6.06 15.36
CA PHE A 184 -4.67 -6.67 14.68
C PHE A 184 -4.26 -7.79 13.73
N SER A 185 -3.25 -7.57 12.88
CA SER A 185 -2.75 -8.58 11.94
C SER A 185 -2.26 -9.82 12.67
N PHE A 186 -1.50 -9.64 13.77
CA PHE A 186 -1.03 -10.76 14.59
C PHE A 186 -2.21 -11.51 15.21
N GLY A 187 -3.17 -10.80 15.82
CA GLY A 187 -4.34 -11.43 16.44
C GLY A 187 -5.21 -12.19 15.43
N MET A 188 -5.54 -11.57 14.29
CA MET A 188 -6.35 -12.22 13.26
C MET A 188 -5.60 -13.37 12.56
N GLY A 189 -4.29 -13.22 12.36
CA GLY A 189 -3.44 -14.30 11.85
C GLY A 189 -3.46 -15.51 12.76
N SER A 190 -3.29 -15.31 14.07
CA SER A 190 -3.35 -16.39 15.07
C SER A 190 -4.72 -17.07 15.13
N VAL A 191 -5.81 -16.30 15.01
CA VAL A 191 -7.18 -16.85 14.96
C VAL A 191 -7.35 -17.75 13.73
N ILE A 192 -6.96 -17.30 12.55
CA ILE A 192 -7.12 -18.08 11.33
C ILE A 192 -6.22 -19.33 11.35
N ASP A 193 -4.98 -19.21 11.81
CA ASP A 193 -4.05 -20.34 11.92
C ASP A 193 -4.61 -21.41 12.88
N TYR A 194 -5.11 -21.01 14.06
CA TYR A 194 -5.72 -21.91 15.02
C TYR A 194 -6.89 -22.71 14.42
N TYR A 195 -7.85 -22.02 13.80
CA TYR A 195 -9.00 -22.69 13.21
C TYR A 195 -8.64 -23.53 11.97
N LYS A 196 -7.60 -23.14 11.24
CA LYS A 196 -7.06 -23.94 10.13
C LYS A 196 -6.41 -25.23 10.64
N GLU A 197 -5.69 -25.17 11.77
CA GLU A 197 -5.02 -26.32 12.38
C GLU A 197 -6.02 -27.36 12.89
N ILE A 198 -7.12 -26.94 13.50
CA ILE A 198 -8.20 -27.85 13.95
C ILE A 198 -9.16 -28.27 12.81
N GLY A 199 -8.89 -27.83 11.56
CA GLY A 199 -9.70 -28.19 10.38
C GLY A 199 -11.03 -27.40 10.23
N ASP A 200 -11.30 -26.39 11.04
CA ASP A 200 -12.53 -25.59 11.03
C ASP A 200 -12.30 -24.16 10.48
N ILE A 201 -11.76 -24.06 9.26
CA ILE A 201 -11.56 -22.77 8.59
C ILE A 201 -12.86 -21.99 8.40
N ARG A 202 -14.03 -22.69 8.42
CA ARG A 202 -15.33 -22.07 8.31
C ARG A 202 -15.59 -21.09 9.45
N THR A 203 -15.33 -21.49 10.69
CA THR A 203 -15.47 -20.64 11.87
C THR A 203 -14.54 -19.43 11.81
N ALA A 204 -13.29 -19.61 11.31
CA ALA A 204 -12.39 -18.46 11.09
C ALA A 204 -12.99 -17.41 10.15
N PHE A 205 -13.61 -17.83 9.04
CA PHE A 205 -14.23 -16.89 8.10
C PHE A 205 -15.47 -16.20 8.67
N ILE A 206 -16.27 -16.89 9.50
CA ILE A 206 -17.38 -16.27 10.23
C ILE A 206 -16.85 -15.17 11.17
N ILE A 207 -15.78 -15.46 11.92
CA ILE A 207 -15.14 -14.48 12.81
C ILE A 207 -14.63 -13.29 12.01
N CYS A 208 -13.93 -13.51 10.88
CA CYS A 208 -13.48 -12.44 10.00
C CYS A 208 -14.63 -11.56 9.49
N ALA A 209 -15.74 -12.17 9.05
CA ALA A 209 -16.91 -11.44 8.60
C ALA A 209 -17.52 -10.57 9.71
N ILE A 210 -17.65 -11.11 10.93
CA ILE A 210 -18.16 -10.38 12.11
C ILE A 210 -17.20 -9.23 12.46
N VAL A 211 -15.90 -9.48 12.48
CA VAL A 211 -14.90 -8.45 12.79
C VAL A 211 -14.96 -7.33 11.75
N VAL A 212 -15.00 -7.63 10.45
CA VAL A 212 -15.16 -6.61 9.40
C VAL A 212 -16.45 -5.82 9.59
N PHE A 213 -17.55 -6.48 9.93
CA PHE A 213 -18.84 -5.81 10.18
C PHE A 213 -18.76 -4.86 11.36
N VAL A 214 -18.17 -5.27 12.48
CA VAL A 214 -17.99 -4.43 13.68
C VAL A 214 -17.08 -3.23 13.36
N LEU A 215 -15.96 -3.47 12.70
CA LEU A 215 -15.04 -2.41 12.26
C LEU A 215 -15.74 -1.42 11.31
N MET A 216 -16.59 -1.89 10.40
CA MET A 216 -17.41 -1.07 9.52
C MET A 216 -18.36 -0.16 10.31
N LEU A 217 -19.04 -0.69 11.32
CA LEU A 217 -19.93 0.12 12.16
C LEU A 217 -19.15 1.19 12.92
N MET A 218 -18.00 0.83 13.50
CA MET A 218 -17.13 1.79 14.20
C MET A 218 -16.59 2.86 13.24
N HIS A 219 -16.13 2.46 12.04
CA HIS A 219 -15.64 3.37 11.01
C HIS A 219 -16.75 4.34 10.55
N THR A 220 -17.96 3.82 10.30
CA THR A 220 -19.13 4.65 9.95
C THR A 220 -19.46 5.64 11.04
N ALA A 221 -19.45 5.22 12.30
CA ALA A 221 -19.71 6.10 13.46
C ALA A 221 -18.69 7.24 13.54
N THR A 222 -17.40 6.97 13.33
CA THR A 222 -16.35 8.02 13.31
C THR A 222 -16.58 9.03 12.22
N MET A 223 -16.96 8.60 11.02
CA MET A 223 -17.30 9.50 9.92
C MET A 223 -18.55 10.33 10.17
N LEU A 224 -19.59 9.74 10.79
CA LEU A 224 -20.81 10.45 11.16
C LEU A 224 -20.54 11.54 12.19
N LEU A 225 -19.66 11.30 13.15
CA LEU A 225 -19.25 12.25 14.18
C LEU A 225 -18.31 13.34 13.65
N THR A 226 -17.68 13.12 12.51
CA THR A 226 -16.78 14.10 11.88
C THR A 226 -17.59 15.21 11.20
N ARG A 227 -17.25 16.47 11.47
CA ARG A 227 -17.90 17.64 10.83
C ARG A 227 -17.41 17.82 9.40
N GLU A 228 -18.20 18.51 8.59
CA GLU A 228 -17.84 18.93 7.24
C GLU A 228 -17.61 20.44 7.26
N LYS A 229 -16.46 20.87 6.72
CA LYS A 229 -16.18 22.30 6.51
C LYS A 229 -16.83 22.77 5.21
N PRO A 230 -17.48 23.94 5.17
CA PRO A 230 -17.92 24.50 3.91
C PRO A 230 -16.76 24.64 2.94
N VAL A 231 -16.88 24.08 1.74
CA VAL A 231 -15.82 24.12 0.73
C VAL A 231 -16.05 25.33 -0.16
N GLU A 232 -15.08 26.22 -0.23
CA GLU A 232 -15.01 27.21 -1.29
C GLU A 232 -14.72 26.51 -2.62
N HIS A 233 -15.54 26.82 -3.63
CA HIS A 233 -15.46 26.17 -4.95
C HIS A 233 -14.28 26.73 -5.75
N VAL A 234 -13.16 26.03 -5.76
CA VAL A 234 -12.11 26.26 -6.75
C VAL A 234 -12.45 25.47 -8.02
N LEU A 235 -12.67 26.17 -9.12
CA LEU A 235 -12.87 25.54 -10.43
C LEU A 235 -11.52 25.03 -10.93
N GLU A 236 -11.32 23.71 -10.95
CA GLU A 236 -10.16 23.11 -11.62
C GLU A 236 -10.43 23.03 -13.13
N ASP A 237 -9.51 23.59 -13.92
CA ASP A 237 -9.63 23.62 -15.38
C ASP A 237 -9.24 22.25 -15.97
N ARG A 238 -10.19 21.62 -16.69
CA ARG A 238 -9.99 20.28 -17.30
C ARG A 238 -8.89 20.27 -18.36
N HIS A 239 -8.61 21.42 -18.98
CA HIS A 239 -7.58 21.56 -20.01
C HIS A 239 -6.14 21.47 -19.45
N GLU A 240 -5.94 21.75 -18.17
CA GLU A 240 -4.62 21.65 -17.54
C GLU A 240 -4.11 20.24 -17.46
N ILE A 241 -4.96 19.23 -17.26
CA ILE A 241 -4.57 17.81 -17.17
C ILE A 241 -3.90 17.34 -18.47
N LEU A 242 -4.45 17.69 -19.62
CA LEU A 242 -3.88 17.31 -20.93
C LEU A 242 -2.59 18.07 -21.26
N ASN A 243 -2.48 19.32 -20.82
CA ASN A 243 -1.30 20.14 -21.02
C ASN A 243 -0.10 19.68 -20.17
N VAL A 244 -0.39 19.06 -19.03
CA VAL A 244 0.63 18.48 -18.14
C VAL A 244 1.35 17.31 -18.83
N LEU A 245 0.63 16.50 -19.62
CA LEU A 245 1.21 15.35 -20.36
C LEU A 245 2.24 15.74 -21.44
N LYS A 246 2.28 17.00 -21.85
CA LYS A 246 3.25 17.50 -22.86
C LYS A 246 4.59 17.90 -22.24
N ASP A 247 4.70 17.97 -20.92
CA ASP A 247 5.94 18.38 -20.25
C ASP A 247 6.99 17.26 -20.31
N LYS A 248 8.11 17.56 -21.01
CA LYS A 248 9.23 16.62 -21.17
C LYS A 248 9.85 16.16 -19.84
N ASN A 249 9.84 16.99 -18.82
CA ASN A 249 10.37 16.64 -17.51
C ASN A 249 9.42 15.71 -16.77
N LEU A 250 8.12 15.96 -16.88
CA LEU A 250 7.11 15.05 -16.35
C LEU A 250 7.22 13.67 -17.02
N ILE A 251 7.34 13.61 -18.34
CA ILE A 251 7.48 12.33 -19.06
C ILE A 251 8.67 11.53 -18.52
N ARG A 252 9.82 12.19 -18.26
CA ARG A 252 11.00 11.51 -17.69
C ARG A 252 10.75 10.92 -16.32
N VAL A 253 10.08 11.68 -15.44
CA VAL A 253 9.73 11.19 -14.09
C VAL A 253 8.68 10.09 -14.18
N SER A 254 7.65 10.28 -15.01
CA SER A 254 6.58 9.28 -15.21
C SER A 254 7.11 7.94 -15.70
N VAL A 255 8.11 7.92 -16.60
CA VAL A 255 8.75 6.68 -17.07
C VAL A 255 9.42 5.91 -15.91
N ILE A 256 10.02 6.61 -14.93
CA ILE A 256 10.57 5.94 -13.73
C ILE A 256 9.47 5.25 -12.95
N PHE A 257 8.33 5.93 -12.71
CA PHE A 257 7.17 5.34 -12.06
C PHE A 257 6.63 4.13 -12.83
N LEU A 258 6.48 4.27 -14.16
CA LEU A 258 5.98 3.19 -15.00
C LEU A 258 6.85 1.94 -14.88
N ILE A 259 8.16 2.05 -15.14
CA ILE A 259 9.06 0.89 -15.12
C ILE A 259 9.10 0.27 -13.71
N TRP A 260 9.10 1.10 -12.66
CA TRP A 260 9.06 0.61 -11.29
C TRP A 260 7.77 -0.15 -10.97
N TYR A 261 6.61 0.39 -11.36
CA TYR A 261 5.33 -0.30 -11.15
C TYR A 261 5.26 -1.59 -11.96
N ILE A 262 5.73 -1.59 -13.20
CA ILE A 262 5.85 -2.82 -14.01
C ILE A 262 6.72 -3.85 -13.28
N ALA A 263 7.90 -3.47 -12.80
CA ALA A 263 8.80 -4.37 -12.08
C ALA A 263 8.19 -4.90 -10.78
N SER A 264 7.63 -4.02 -9.97
CA SER A 264 7.05 -4.35 -8.66
C SER A 264 5.81 -5.24 -8.79
N TYR A 265 4.90 -4.90 -9.71
CA TYR A 265 3.66 -5.63 -9.93
C TYR A 265 3.82 -6.89 -10.79
N ALA A 266 5.00 -7.11 -11.40
CA ALA A 266 5.33 -8.39 -12.01
C ALA A 266 5.44 -9.53 -10.99
N ALA A 267 5.80 -9.24 -9.74
CA ALA A 267 6.11 -10.27 -8.75
C ALA A 267 5.27 -10.16 -7.46
N ASN A 268 5.17 -8.97 -6.85
CA ASN A 268 4.55 -8.79 -5.53
C ASN A 268 3.12 -9.35 -5.40
N PRO A 269 2.22 -9.23 -6.40
CA PRO A 269 0.85 -9.76 -6.29
C PRO A 269 0.77 -11.27 -6.08
N PHE A 270 1.82 -12.02 -6.41
CA PHE A 270 1.87 -13.48 -6.28
C PHE A 270 2.55 -13.96 -4.99
N TYR A 271 3.14 -13.06 -4.21
CA TYR A 271 3.86 -13.47 -2.99
C TYR A 271 2.95 -13.85 -1.84
N GLY A 272 1.71 -13.40 -1.82
CA GLY A 272 0.73 -13.86 -0.84
C GLY A 272 0.49 -15.36 -0.92
N THR A 273 0.25 -15.89 -2.12
CA THR A 273 0.08 -17.33 -2.36
C THR A 273 1.38 -18.09 -2.16
N TYR A 274 2.52 -17.52 -2.54
CA TYR A 274 3.82 -18.13 -2.32
C TYR A 274 4.11 -18.41 -0.84
N GLN A 275 3.90 -17.41 0.01
CA GLN A 275 4.08 -17.52 1.45
C GLN A 275 3.22 -18.64 2.07
N THR A 276 1.95 -18.69 1.68
CA THR A 276 0.96 -19.56 2.34
C THR A 276 0.87 -20.96 1.78
N LYS A 277 1.10 -21.14 0.47
CA LYS A 277 0.97 -22.44 -0.21
C LYS A 277 2.31 -23.14 -0.40
N GLU A 278 3.28 -22.46 -1.00
CA GLU A 278 4.55 -23.08 -1.37
C GLU A 278 5.52 -23.07 -0.19
N LEU A 279 5.71 -21.94 0.48
CA LEU A 279 6.59 -21.83 1.63
C LEU A 279 5.97 -22.33 2.95
N GLY A 280 4.65 -22.57 2.99
CA GLY A 280 3.94 -23.09 4.14
C GLY A 280 3.96 -22.19 5.37
N PHE A 281 4.08 -20.86 5.20
CA PHE A 281 4.10 -19.93 6.32
C PHE A 281 2.72 -19.79 6.96
N SER A 282 2.69 -19.79 8.30
CA SER A 282 1.49 -19.42 9.04
C SER A 282 1.18 -17.93 8.88
N LEU A 283 -0.08 -17.54 8.99
CA LEU A 283 -0.48 -16.12 8.95
C LEU A 283 0.09 -15.34 10.13
N THR A 284 0.26 -15.99 11.26
CA THR A 284 0.95 -15.45 12.44
C THR A 284 2.40 -15.07 12.10
N PHE A 285 3.16 -15.97 11.45
CA PHE A 285 4.54 -15.69 11.02
C PHE A 285 4.58 -14.55 9.99
N VAL A 286 3.68 -14.54 9.01
CA VAL A 286 3.58 -13.46 8.02
C VAL A 286 3.25 -12.13 8.68
N SER A 287 2.42 -12.13 9.72
CA SER A 287 2.10 -10.93 10.50
C SER A 287 3.32 -10.39 11.26
N VAL A 288 4.09 -11.27 11.91
CA VAL A 288 5.36 -10.88 12.55
C VAL A 288 6.34 -10.32 11.52
N LEU A 289 6.46 -10.96 10.37
CA LEU A 289 7.33 -10.50 9.28
C LEU A 289 6.88 -9.12 8.76
N SER A 290 5.58 -8.87 8.68
CA SER A 290 5.03 -7.57 8.29
C SER A 290 5.34 -6.48 9.33
N ILE A 291 5.33 -6.80 10.63
CA ILE A 291 5.74 -5.90 11.71
C ILE A 291 7.21 -5.52 11.55
N VAL A 292 8.11 -6.51 11.42
CA VAL A 292 9.55 -6.28 11.24
C VAL A 292 9.81 -5.44 9.98
N SER A 293 9.10 -5.74 8.90
CA SER A 293 9.19 -5.01 7.64
C SER A 293 8.72 -3.55 7.77
N ALA A 294 7.65 -3.29 8.51
CA ALA A 294 7.15 -1.94 8.76
C ALA A 294 8.16 -1.12 9.58
N VAL A 295 8.73 -1.70 10.63
CA VAL A 295 9.79 -1.06 11.45
C VAL A 295 11.02 -0.74 10.58
N ALA A 296 11.47 -1.70 9.77
CA ALA A 296 12.59 -1.50 8.86
C ALA A 296 12.34 -0.37 7.86
N ARG A 297 11.11 -0.25 7.33
CA ARG A 297 10.70 0.84 6.44
C ARG A 297 10.75 2.21 7.12
N VAL A 298 10.22 2.31 8.35
CA VAL A 298 10.22 3.56 9.12
C VAL A 298 11.65 4.02 9.40
N ILE A 299 12.49 3.13 9.90
CA ILE A 299 13.90 3.42 10.17
C ILE A 299 14.61 3.85 8.87
N SER A 300 14.44 3.10 7.80
CA SER A 300 15.04 3.40 6.51
C SER A 300 14.60 4.76 5.96
N SER A 301 13.33 5.14 6.11
CA SER A 301 12.82 6.41 5.58
C SER A 301 13.54 7.62 6.17
N ILE A 302 13.95 7.56 7.44
CA ILE A 302 14.72 8.62 8.13
C ILE A 302 16.12 8.75 7.50
N PHE A 303 16.80 7.61 7.31
CA PHE A 303 18.15 7.61 6.72
C PHE A 303 18.13 8.03 5.25
N MET A 304 17.16 7.52 4.47
CA MET A 304 17.01 7.84 3.05
C MET A 304 16.64 9.31 2.84
N GLY A 305 15.77 9.88 3.68
CA GLY A 305 15.47 11.32 3.67
C GLY A 305 16.73 12.16 3.89
N SER A 306 17.48 11.87 4.95
CA SER A 306 18.74 12.58 5.22
C SER A 306 19.78 12.42 4.08
N TYR A 307 19.84 11.25 3.45
CA TYR A 307 20.70 11.02 2.29
C TYR A 307 20.26 11.84 1.07
N ALA A 308 18.94 11.94 0.83
CA ALA A 308 18.39 12.75 -0.25
C ALA A 308 18.73 14.24 -0.07
N ASP A 309 18.55 14.78 1.13
CA ASP A 309 18.85 16.17 1.45
C ASP A 309 20.34 16.50 1.22
N LYS A 310 21.25 15.60 1.60
CA LYS A 310 22.69 15.77 1.42
C LYS A 310 23.20 15.57 -0.01
N ARG A 311 22.49 14.78 -0.82
CA ARG A 311 22.96 14.37 -2.15
C ARG A 311 22.02 14.73 -3.29
N SER A 312 20.83 14.15 -3.37
CA SER A 312 19.68 14.43 -4.22
C SER A 312 18.71 13.26 -4.20
N PHE A 313 17.43 13.51 -4.49
CA PHE A 313 16.40 12.46 -4.63
C PHE A 313 16.74 11.47 -5.76
N ALA A 314 17.36 11.93 -6.86
CA ALA A 314 17.77 11.05 -7.96
C ALA A 314 18.86 10.03 -7.54
N LYS A 315 19.82 10.42 -6.70
CA LYS A 315 20.85 9.50 -6.17
C LYS A 315 20.25 8.55 -5.15
N MET A 316 19.35 9.04 -4.29
CA MET A 316 18.66 8.25 -3.29
C MET A 316 17.82 7.16 -3.94
N ILE A 317 16.96 7.51 -4.92
CA ILE A 317 16.09 6.52 -5.57
C ILE A 317 16.89 5.45 -6.31
N ARG A 318 18.03 5.81 -6.91
CA ARG A 318 18.94 4.83 -7.52
C ARG A 318 19.47 3.82 -6.49
N LEU A 319 19.87 4.29 -5.30
CA LEU A 319 20.31 3.42 -4.21
C LEU A 319 19.18 2.49 -3.76
N CYS A 320 17.98 3.03 -3.57
CA CYS A 320 16.81 2.26 -3.16
C CYS A 320 16.42 1.20 -4.20
N PHE A 321 16.49 1.52 -5.50
CA PHE A 321 16.26 0.50 -6.54
C PHE A 321 17.36 -0.57 -6.53
N GLY A 322 18.62 -0.24 -6.19
CA GLY A 322 19.68 -1.23 -5.99
C GLY A 322 19.36 -2.21 -4.85
N ILE A 323 18.87 -1.70 -3.73
CA ILE A 323 18.43 -2.54 -2.60
C ILE A 323 17.20 -3.39 -3.00
N ALA A 324 16.25 -2.82 -3.73
CA ALA A 324 15.07 -3.56 -4.22
C ALA A 324 15.45 -4.66 -5.23
N ALA A 325 16.40 -4.39 -6.12
CA ALA A 325 16.93 -5.39 -7.04
C ALA A 325 17.56 -6.56 -6.28
N PHE A 326 18.39 -6.27 -5.27
CA PHE A 326 18.97 -7.30 -4.42
C PHE A 326 17.90 -8.08 -3.63
N ALA A 327 16.84 -7.41 -3.17
CA ALA A 327 15.71 -8.08 -2.54
C ALA A 327 15.04 -9.08 -3.51
N PHE A 328 14.71 -8.67 -4.74
CA PHE A 328 14.15 -9.59 -5.73
C PHE A 328 15.11 -10.74 -6.06
N LEU A 329 16.41 -10.49 -6.11
CA LEU A 329 17.42 -11.53 -6.32
C LEU A 329 17.40 -12.57 -5.20
N CYS A 330 17.25 -12.19 -3.92
CA CYS A 330 17.08 -13.14 -2.83
C CYS A 330 15.88 -14.06 -3.08
N ASN A 331 14.80 -13.53 -3.62
CA ASN A 331 13.57 -14.29 -3.87
C ASN A 331 13.66 -15.21 -5.11
N VAL A 332 14.59 -14.93 -6.05
CA VAL A 332 14.90 -15.85 -7.16
C VAL A 332 15.42 -17.20 -6.66
N PHE A 333 16.17 -17.19 -5.57
CA PHE A 333 16.74 -18.41 -4.97
C PHE A 333 15.91 -18.96 -3.80
N CYS A 334 14.75 -18.36 -3.53
CA CYS A 334 13.89 -18.80 -2.45
C CYS A 334 13.14 -20.08 -2.83
N VAL A 335 13.23 -21.09 -1.97
CA VAL A 335 12.53 -22.39 -2.06
C VAL A 335 12.02 -22.75 -0.66
N PRO A 336 11.12 -23.76 -0.49
CA PRO A 336 10.58 -24.10 0.82
C PRO A 336 11.65 -24.38 1.90
N GLU A 337 12.77 -25.00 1.53
CA GLU A 337 13.84 -25.39 2.46
C GLU A 337 14.57 -24.17 3.06
N ASN A 338 14.74 -23.10 2.28
CA ASN A 338 15.42 -21.87 2.70
C ASN A 338 14.48 -20.67 2.86
N GLY A 339 13.20 -20.87 2.61
CA GLY A 339 12.19 -19.82 2.50
C GLY A 339 12.11 -18.91 3.72
N LYS A 340 12.20 -19.47 4.94
CA LYS A 340 12.19 -18.67 6.17
C LYS A 340 13.31 -17.61 6.20
N VAL A 341 14.48 -17.91 5.65
CA VAL A 341 15.62 -16.99 5.62
C VAL A 341 15.55 -16.06 4.42
N LEU A 342 15.45 -16.59 3.20
CA LEU A 342 15.54 -15.79 1.99
C LEU A 342 14.30 -14.90 1.78
N PHE A 343 13.11 -15.39 2.05
CA PHE A 343 11.90 -14.58 1.96
C PHE A 343 11.86 -13.50 3.05
N THR A 344 12.34 -13.80 4.26
CA THR A 344 12.49 -12.78 5.32
C THR A 344 13.49 -11.71 4.90
N ALA A 345 14.63 -12.09 4.34
CA ALA A 345 15.61 -11.14 3.81
C ALA A 345 15.02 -10.28 2.70
N TYR A 346 14.29 -10.91 1.76
CA TYR A 346 13.55 -10.18 0.73
C TYR A 346 12.60 -9.13 1.34
N ARG A 347 11.74 -9.52 2.28
CA ARG A 347 10.73 -8.65 2.89
C ARG A 347 11.36 -7.45 3.60
N ILE A 348 12.44 -7.67 4.35
CA ILE A 348 13.16 -6.60 5.05
C ILE A 348 13.84 -5.66 4.06
N LEU A 349 14.62 -6.18 3.11
CA LEU A 349 15.34 -5.40 2.12
C LEU A 349 14.39 -4.59 1.22
N TYR A 350 13.30 -5.23 0.76
CA TYR A 350 12.28 -4.56 -0.03
C TYR A 350 11.62 -3.42 0.77
N SER A 351 11.33 -3.64 2.05
CA SER A 351 10.76 -2.61 2.92
C SER A 351 11.73 -1.46 3.19
N VAL A 352 13.02 -1.74 3.34
CA VAL A 352 14.09 -0.73 3.42
C VAL A 352 14.11 0.11 2.13
N ALA A 353 14.07 -0.52 0.97
CA ALA A 353 14.00 0.19 -0.32
C ALA A 353 12.76 1.08 -0.43
N MET A 354 11.59 0.56 -0.04
CA MET A 354 10.32 1.29 -0.10
C MET A 354 10.29 2.49 0.84
N GLY A 355 11.05 2.50 1.92
CA GLY A 355 11.22 3.66 2.81
C GLY A 355 11.74 4.89 2.08
N GLY A 356 12.59 4.72 1.06
CA GLY A 356 13.04 5.82 0.20
C GLY A 356 12.23 5.99 -1.09
N ILE A 357 11.81 4.89 -1.74
CA ILE A 357 11.13 4.95 -3.04
C ILE A 357 9.85 5.79 -2.96
N ASN A 358 9.00 5.55 -1.96
CA ASN A 358 7.73 6.26 -1.83
C ASN A 358 7.90 7.78 -1.71
N SER A 359 8.87 8.23 -0.91
CA SER A 359 9.16 9.66 -0.75
C SER A 359 9.84 10.23 -1.99
N ALA A 360 10.76 9.49 -2.62
CA ALA A 360 11.49 9.96 -3.78
C ALA A 360 10.60 10.18 -5.00
N LEU A 361 9.65 9.28 -5.25
CA LEU A 361 8.73 9.40 -6.37
C LEU A 361 7.93 10.71 -6.31
N ILE A 362 7.41 11.04 -5.12
CA ILE A 362 6.68 12.30 -4.91
C ILE A 362 7.62 13.50 -5.11
N ASN A 363 8.78 13.49 -4.46
CA ASN A 363 9.71 14.62 -4.50
C ASN A 363 10.34 14.83 -5.87
N LEU A 364 10.56 13.79 -6.67
CA LEU A 364 10.98 13.95 -8.06
C LEU A 364 9.94 14.71 -8.90
N CYS A 365 8.64 14.49 -8.68
CA CYS A 365 7.63 15.32 -9.33
C CYS A 365 7.75 16.79 -8.88
N TYR A 366 8.03 17.03 -7.59
CA TYR A 366 8.20 18.38 -7.07
C TYR A 366 9.46 19.07 -7.58
N ASP A 367 10.56 18.35 -7.81
CA ASP A 367 11.83 18.90 -8.31
C ASP A 367 11.79 19.24 -9.80
N TYR A 368 11.06 18.47 -10.60
CA TYR A 368 11.10 18.55 -12.05
C TYR A 368 9.87 19.21 -12.69
N VAL A 369 8.76 19.39 -11.94
CA VAL A 369 7.49 19.96 -12.45
C VAL A 369 7.20 21.28 -11.76
N SER A 370 6.72 22.29 -12.53
CA SER A 370 6.34 23.60 -12.00
C SER A 370 5.25 23.49 -10.93
N SER A 371 5.24 24.41 -9.94
CA SER A 371 4.35 24.37 -8.78
C SER A 371 2.87 24.24 -9.13
N GLU A 372 2.42 24.94 -10.17
CA GLU A 372 1.03 24.97 -10.63
C GLU A 372 0.55 23.61 -11.16
N LYS A 373 1.45 22.82 -11.75
CA LYS A 373 1.14 21.53 -12.41
C LYS A 373 1.39 20.29 -11.54
N ARG A 374 1.97 20.44 -10.35
CA ARG A 374 2.44 19.31 -9.51
C ARG A 374 1.33 18.33 -9.14
N VAL A 375 0.18 18.83 -8.74
CA VAL A 375 -0.93 17.97 -8.29
C VAL A 375 -1.47 17.13 -9.44
N HIS A 376 -1.70 17.75 -10.59
CA HIS A 376 -2.16 17.04 -11.79
C HIS A 376 -1.11 16.08 -12.33
N ALA A 377 0.17 16.50 -12.32
CA ALA A 377 1.30 15.66 -12.72
C ALA A 377 1.41 14.39 -11.88
N LEU A 378 1.29 14.52 -10.57
CA LEU A 378 1.35 13.39 -9.64
C LEU A 378 0.17 12.43 -9.85
N ALA A 379 -1.06 12.96 -9.96
CA ALA A 379 -2.26 12.17 -10.18
C ALA A 379 -2.21 11.38 -11.49
N VAL A 380 -1.83 12.04 -12.59
CA VAL A 380 -1.70 11.40 -13.91
C VAL A 380 -0.58 10.34 -13.89
N THR A 381 0.56 10.66 -13.30
CA THR A 381 1.69 9.72 -13.22
C THR A 381 1.32 8.48 -12.41
N GLN A 382 0.64 8.64 -11.28
CA GLN A 382 0.19 7.51 -10.46
C GLN A 382 -0.86 6.66 -11.17
N ALA A 383 -1.80 7.28 -11.91
CA ALA A 383 -2.80 6.55 -12.67
C ALA A 383 -2.17 5.72 -13.80
N LEU A 384 -1.25 6.33 -14.58
CA LEU A 384 -0.53 5.60 -15.64
C LEU A 384 0.35 4.49 -15.09
N ALA A 385 1.06 4.74 -13.98
CA ALA A 385 1.87 3.73 -13.33
C ALA A 385 1.01 2.59 -12.76
N GLY A 386 -0.12 2.90 -12.14
CA GLY A 386 -1.07 1.91 -11.64
C GLY A 386 -1.62 1.03 -12.74
N LEU A 387 -1.99 1.62 -13.87
CA LEU A 387 -2.45 0.89 -15.06
C LEU A 387 -1.34 -0.03 -15.61
N ALA A 388 -0.12 0.48 -15.73
CA ALA A 388 1.03 -0.29 -16.19
C ALA A 388 1.34 -1.46 -15.23
N GLY A 389 1.23 -1.25 -13.92
CA GLY A 389 1.36 -2.30 -12.91
C GLY A 389 0.29 -3.39 -13.07
N PHE A 390 -0.97 -3.01 -13.26
CA PHE A 390 -2.04 -3.97 -13.50
C PHE A 390 -1.78 -4.83 -14.74
N PHE A 391 -1.44 -4.24 -15.87
CA PHE A 391 -1.12 -4.99 -17.09
C PHE A 391 0.13 -5.85 -16.93
N SER A 392 1.11 -5.41 -16.15
CA SER A 392 2.27 -6.24 -15.79
C SER A 392 1.84 -7.50 -15.04
N THR A 393 0.97 -7.37 -14.02
CA THR A 393 0.44 -8.53 -13.30
C THR A 393 -0.37 -9.43 -14.21
N LEU A 394 -1.19 -8.86 -15.11
CA LEU A 394 -1.98 -9.64 -16.05
C LEU A 394 -1.09 -10.47 -16.99
N ALA A 395 -0.01 -9.88 -17.50
CA ALA A 395 0.96 -10.59 -18.34
C ALA A 395 1.71 -11.69 -17.55
N THR A 396 2.16 -11.38 -16.33
CA THR A 396 2.89 -12.35 -15.50
C THR A 396 1.99 -13.43 -14.92
N SER A 397 0.67 -13.18 -14.77
CA SER A 397 -0.28 -14.20 -14.34
C SER A 397 -0.36 -15.38 -15.33
N LEU A 398 -0.22 -15.12 -16.63
CA LEU A 398 -0.14 -16.15 -17.66
C LEU A 398 1.11 -17.02 -17.49
N LEU A 399 2.23 -16.39 -17.16
CA LEU A 399 3.49 -17.10 -16.89
C LEU A 399 3.35 -17.96 -15.63
N VAL A 400 2.80 -17.41 -14.54
CA VAL A 400 2.56 -18.14 -13.29
C VAL A 400 1.65 -19.33 -13.51
N GLY A 401 0.51 -19.14 -14.18
CA GLY A 401 -0.41 -20.23 -14.52
C GLY A 401 0.28 -21.34 -15.30
N LYS A 402 1.01 -21.00 -16.37
CA LYS A 402 1.69 -21.98 -17.21
C LYS A 402 2.78 -22.78 -16.48
N ILE A 403 3.55 -22.15 -15.59
CA ILE A 403 4.57 -22.85 -14.78
C ILE A 403 3.91 -23.81 -13.80
N GLN A 404 2.84 -23.40 -13.13
CA GLN A 404 2.12 -24.23 -12.17
C GLN A 404 1.37 -25.38 -12.82
N GLU A 405 0.74 -25.17 -13.97
CA GLU A 405 0.09 -26.23 -14.77
C GLU A 405 1.10 -27.29 -15.22
N ASN A 406 2.35 -26.93 -15.47
CA ASN A 406 3.45 -27.85 -15.79
C ASN A 406 4.14 -28.43 -14.54
N GLY A 407 3.51 -28.37 -13.37
CA GLY A 407 4.07 -28.95 -12.11
C GLY A 407 5.33 -28.24 -11.62
N ASN A 408 5.42 -26.92 -11.75
CA ASN A 408 6.59 -26.12 -11.40
C ASN A 408 7.86 -26.50 -12.19
N PHE A 409 7.66 -26.82 -13.49
CA PHE A 409 8.74 -27.12 -14.41
C PHE A 409 8.74 -26.12 -15.58
N PHE A 410 9.86 -25.44 -15.79
CA PHE A 410 10.02 -24.41 -16.82
C PHE A 410 11.42 -24.40 -17.40
N LEU A 411 11.54 -24.34 -18.73
CA LEU A 411 12.81 -24.33 -19.49
C LEU A 411 13.79 -25.46 -19.09
N GLY A 412 13.28 -26.65 -18.80
CA GLY A 412 14.11 -27.80 -18.44
C GLY A 412 14.55 -27.84 -16.97
N MET A 413 14.07 -26.92 -16.12
CA MET A 413 14.42 -26.82 -14.70
C MET A 413 13.18 -26.89 -13.81
N SER A 414 13.31 -27.47 -12.62
CA SER A 414 12.31 -27.34 -11.56
C SER A 414 12.40 -25.93 -10.97
N LEU A 415 11.33 -25.16 -11.10
CA LEU A 415 11.30 -23.74 -10.74
C LEU A 415 9.90 -23.34 -10.29
N TYR A 416 9.77 -22.81 -9.08
CA TYR A 416 8.52 -22.20 -8.65
C TYR A 416 8.20 -20.96 -9.49
N ALA A 417 6.92 -20.77 -9.83
CA ALA A 417 6.49 -19.65 -10.63
C ALA A 417 6.93 -18.29 -10.06
N GLN A 418 6.95 -18.17 -8.73
CA GLN A 418 7.33 -16.95 -8.04
C GLN A 418 8.83 -16.62 -8.15
N GLN A 419 9.69 -17.64 -8.35
CA GLN A 419 11.11 -17.43 -8.67
C GLN A 419 11.27 -16.80 -10.06
N ALA A 420 10.51 -17.28 -11.05
CA ALA A 420 10.53 -16.73 -12.41
C ALA A 420 10.09 -15.26 -12.45
N VAL A 421 8.97 -14.92 -11.78
CA VAL A 421 8.51 -13.52 -11.74
C VAL A 421 9.42 -12.63 -10.91
N SER A 422 10.11 -13.17 -9.90
CA SER A 422 11.14 -12.45 -9.14
C SER A 422 12.36 -12.13 -10.01
N ALA A 423 12.79 -13.07 -10.87
CA ALA A 423 13.87 -12.85 -11.83
C ALA A 423 13.49 -11.76 -12.84
N LEU A 424 12.26 -11.77 -13.35
CA LEU A 424 11.75 -10.72 -14.22
C LEU A 424 11.73 -9.36 -13.51
N ALA A 425 11.23 -9.29 -12.26
CA ALA A 425 11.22 -8.07 -11.46
C ALA A 425 12.64 -7.55 -11.19
N PHE A 426 13.60 -8.43 -10.94
CA PHE A 426 15.02 -8.09 -10.81
C PHE A 426 15.54 -7.41 -12.07
N ILE A 427 15.36 -8.03 -13.25
CA ILE A 427 15.81 -7.49 -14.54
C ILE A 427 15.20 -6.12 -14.82
N LEU A 428 13.88 -5.98 -14.62
CA LEU A 428 13.18 -4.70 -14.81
C LEU A 428 13.65 -3.63 -13.79
N THR A 429 13.99 -4.02 -12.58
CA THR A 429 14.55 -3.08 -11.59
C THR A 429 15.95 -2.61 -11.99
N ILE A 430 16.78 -3.48 -12.58
CA ILE A 430 18.06 -3.05 -13.17
C ILE A 430 17.83 -2.07 -14.33
N ALA A 431 16.84 -2.30 -15.18
CA ALA A 431 16.51 -1.36 -16.26
C ALA A 431 16.13 0.04 -15.71
N VAL A 432 15.36 0.12 -14.62
CA VAL A 432 15.03 1.39 -13.97
C VAL A 432 16.28 2.07 -13.40
N ILE A 433 17.21 1.32 -12.80
CA ILE A 433 18.47 1.86 -12.28
C ILE A 433 19.30 2.50 -13.40
N VAL A 434 19.41 1.81 -14.54
CA VAL A 434 20.11 2.34 -15.73
C VAL A 434 19.41 3.60 -16.22
N TYR A 435 18.09 3.58 -16.35
CA TYR A 435 17.32 4.73 -16.81
C TYR A 435 17.51 5.97 -15.91
N VAL A 436 17.40 5.83 -14.60
CA VAL A 436 17.65 6.92 -13.63
C VAL A 436 19.08 7.44 -13.74
N SER A 437 20.06 6.55 -13.89
CA SER A 437 21.48 6.91 -13.99
C SER A 437 21.77 7.76 -15.24
N VAL A 438 21.16 7.41 -16.38
CA VAL A 438 21.37 8.11 -17.66
C VAL A 438 20.57 9.42 -17.72
N THR A 439 19.29 9.40 -17.27
CA THR A 439 18.38 10.53 -17.52
C THR A 439 18.45 11.62 -16.46
N LEU A 440 18.64 11.27 -15.18
CA LEU A 440 18.64 12.23 -14.09
C LEU A 440 20.05 12.57 -13.60
N ILE A 441 20.93 11.56 -13.42
CA ILE A 441 22.23 11.79 -12.77
C ILE A 441 23.28 12.32 -13.75
N LYS A 442 23.37 11.75 -14.97
CA LYS A 442 24.35 12.18 -15.97
C LYS A 442 24.07 13.59 -16.50
N LYS A 443 22.78 13.96 -16.68
CA LYS A 443 22.40 15.30 -17.13
C LYS A 443 22.57 16.39 -16.07
N SER A 444 22.53 16.06 -14.78
CA SER A 444 22.87 17.02 -13.71
C SER A 444 24.34 17.40 -13.73
N LYS A 445 25.24 16.47 -14.09
CA LYS A 445 26.70 16.76 -14.23
C LYS A 445 27.06 17.59 -15.47
N SER A 446 26.20 17.59 -16.50
CA SER A 446 26.43 18.37 -17.74
C SER A 446 25.93 19.81 -17.64
N LYS A 447 25.27 20.18 -16.54
CA LYS A 447 24.76 21.54 -16.26
C LYS A 447 25.53 22.29 -15.17
N MET A 448 26.51 21.64 -14.53
CA MET A 448 27.56 22.23 -13.68
C MET A 448 28.84 22.42 -14.51
#